data_6bb07013e2c8c8cd1aab2e2e7c04b3b0
#
_entry.id   6bb07013e2c8c8cd1aab2e2e7c04b3b0
#
_cell.length_a   1.000
_cell.length_b   1.000
_cell.length_c   1.000
_cell.angle_alpha   90.00
_cell.angle_beta   90.00
_cell.angle_gamma   90.00
#
_symmetry.space_group_name_H-M   'P 1'
#
loop_
_entity.id
_entity.type
_entity.pdbx_description
1 polymer ?
#
loop_
_entity_poly.entity_id
_entity_poly.type
_entity_poly.pdbx_seq_one_letter_code
_entity_poly.pdbx_strand_id
1 'polypeptide(L)'
;PNTIDLEGYFLTNDRDDLKKWEFPKVSLAADAYLIVFASGKDRDNGELHTNFKISKSGGYLGLVDPGGKTVVSELSDFPAQYEDFSYGIKGEGESFSTTLVREGDACKLLVPSNNIGTAWYSLNYNDETWSNATTGIGYERSSGYENLIGAGGAGTFPYLYSLDGG
;
A
#
# COMPACT_ATOMS: atom_id res chain seq x y z
N PRO A 1 21.51 13.10 12.03
CA PRO A 1 21.06 13.37 10.66
C PRO A 1 21.07 14.87 10.41
N ASN A 2 21.60 15.29 9.25
CA ASN A 2 21.79 16.70 8.91
C ASN A 2 20.77 17.08 7.82
N THR A 3 20.43 18.36 7.75
CA THR A 3 19.70 18.93 6.60
C THR A 3 20.51 18.77 5.33
N ILE A 4 19.88 18.35 4.24
CA ILE A 4 20.48 18.22 2.91
C ILE A 4 19.93 19.33 2.03
N ASP A 5 20.81 20.02 1.31
CA ASP A 5 20.44 20.95 0.24
C ASP A 5 20.34 20.15 -1.06
N LEU A 6 19.18 20.22 -1.71
CA LEU A 6 18.91 19.54 -2.98
C LEU A 6 19.18 20.42 -4.21
N GLU A 7 19.59 21.67 -4.03
CA GLU A 7 19.95 22.54 -5.15
C GLU A 7 20.99 21.88 -6.05
N GLY A 8 20.69 21.79 -7.34
CA GLY A 8 21.58 21.21 -8.33
C GLY A 8 21.58 19.67 -8.41
N TYR A 9 20.86 18.96 -7.54
CA TYR A 9 20.57 17.55 -7.77
C TYR A 9 19.59 17.41 -8.92
N PHE A 10 19.58 16.21 -9.56
CA PHE A 10 18.69 15.94 -10.68
C PHE A 10 17.81 14.72 -10.42
N LEU A 11 16.59 14.77 -10.97
CA LEU A 11 15.77 13.58 -11.16
C LEU A 11 15.70 13.24 -12.65
N THR A 12 15.78 11.96 -12.94
CA THR A 12 15.65 11.47 -14.32
C THR A 12 14.89 10.14 -14.38
N ASN A 13 14.10 9.97 -15.43
CA ASN A 13 13.50 8.71 -15.83
C ASN A 13 14.22 8.09 -17.04
N ASP A 14 15.44 8.54 -17.34
CA ASP A 14 16.21 8.17 -18.50
C ASP A 14 17.69 8.00 -18.12
N ARG A 15 18.25 6.82 -18.34
CA ARG A 15 19.64 6.52 -17.98
C ARG A 15 20.67 7.24 -18.89
N ASP A 16 20.23 7.66 -20.06
CA ASP A 16 21.09 8.36 -21.02
C ASP A 16 21.03 9.87 -20.84
N ASP A 17 20.08 10.40 -20.05
CA ASP A 17 19.93 11.81 -19.73
C ASP A 17 19.87 12.02 -18.20
N LEU A 18 21.02 12.02 -17.56
CA LEU A 18 21.13 12.14 -16.09
C LEU A 18 20.77 13.53 -15.55
N LYS A 19 20.73 14.56 -16.39
CA LYS A 19 20.41 15.96 -16.00
C LYS A 19 19.01 16.40 -16.42
N LYS A 20 18.08 15.48 -16.52
CA LYS A 20 16.78 15.71 -17.14
C LYS A 20 15.92 16.76 -16.43
N TRP A 21 15.88 16.75 -15.10
CA TRP A 21 15.18 17.75 -14.31
C TRP A 21 15.99 18.09 -13.05
N GLU A 22 16.30 19.36 -12.88
CA GLU A 22 17.11 19.89 -11.79
C GLU A 22 16.22 20.32 -10.62
N PHE A 23 16.59 19.95 -9.41
CA PHE A 23 15.94 20.47 -8.22
C PHE A 23 16.21 21.98 -8.08
N PRO A 24 15.17 22.77 -7.83
CA PRO A 24 15.35 24.16 -7.43
C PRO A 24 16.00 24.24 -6.05
N LYS A 25 16.28 25.45 -5.60
CA LYS A 25 16.82 25.67 -4.26
C LYS A 25 15.83 25.24 -3.19
N VAL A 26 15.99 24.02 -2.69
CA VAL A 26 15.18 23.42 -1.64
C VAL A 26 16.05 22.60 -0.71
N SER A 27 15.81 22.74 0.59
CA SER A 27 16.51 21.96 1.62
C SER A 27 15.56 20.97 2.27
N LEU A 28 16.03 19.75 2.51
CA LEU A 28 15.30 18.68 3.17
C LEU A 28 15.91 18.44 4.55
N ALA A 29 15.14 18.67 5.60
CA ALA A 29 15.56 18.38 6.96
C ALA A 29 15.70 16.86 7.19
N ALA A 30 16.45 16.49 8.21
CA ALA A 30 16.52 15.09 8.62
C ALA A 30 15.13 14.54 8.92
N ASP A 31 14.89 13.30 8.50
CA ASP A 31 13.62 12.57 8.67
C ASP A 31 12.39 13.26 8.03
N ALA A 32 12.62 14.28 7.19
CA ALA A 32 11.56 14.94 6.43
C ALA A 32 11.33 14.29 5.06
N TYR A 33 10.18 14.59 4.47
CA TYR A 33 9.79 14.13 3.15
C TYR A 33 9.57 15.32 2.21
N LEU A 34 9.88 15.13 0.95
CA LEU A 34 9.62 16.08 -0.11
C LEU A 34 8.79 15.40 -1.20
N ILE A 35 7.67 16.00 -1.56
CA ILE A 35 6.82 15.49 -2.63
C ILE A 35 7.21 16.18 -3.93
N VAL A 36 7.48 15.38 -4.97
CA VAL A 36 7.73 15.84 -6.33
C VAL A 36 6.77 15.12 -7.28
N PHE A 37 6.01 15.87 -8.04
CA PHE A 37 5.05 15.34 -9.00
C PHE A 37 5.70 15.10 -10.36
N ALA A 38 5.78 13.85 -10.78
CA ALA A 38 6.24 13.48 -12.12
C ALA A 38 5.14 13.72 -13.15
N SER A 39 4.83 14.99 -13.41
CA SER A 39 3.64 15.40 -14.20
C SER A 39 3.95 15.95 -15.59
N GLY A 40 5.23 16.22 -15.91
CA GLY A 40 5.64 16.87 -17.15
C GLY A 40 5.29 18.35 -17.25
N LYS A 41 4.95 18.99 -16.12
CA LYS A 41 4.56 20.42 -16.10
C LYS A 41 5.75 21.38 -15.98
N ASP A 42 6.88 20.88 -15.54
CA ASP A 42 8.14 21.62 -15.37
C ASP A 42 7.95 22.94 -14.60
N ARG A 43 7.56 22.83 -13.34
CA ARG A 43 7.36 24.02 -12.49
C ARG A 43 7.84 23.77 -11.06
N ASP A 44 8.29 24.84 -10.43
CA ASP A 44 8.82 24.88 -9.06
C ASP A 44 8.11 25.92 -8.17
N ASN A 45 7.09 26.55 -8.70
CA ASN A 45 6.30 27.58 -8.03
C ASN A 45 5.23 26.94 -7.14
N GLY A 46 5.60 26.63 -5.90
CA GLY A 46 4.78 25.94 -4.91
C GLY A 46 5.07 24.45 -4.86
N GLU A 47 4.24 23.62 -5.48
CA GLU A 47 4.51 22.20 -5.63
C GLU A 47 5.55 21.95 -6.73
N LEU A 48 6.47 21.00 -6.46
CA LEU A 48 7.51 20.65 -7.44
C LEU A 48 6.95 19.68 -8.49
N HIS A 49 7.14 20.03 -9.76
CA HIS A 49 6.70 19.21 -10.89
C HIS A 49 7.84 19.01 -11.87
N THR A 50 8.18 17.77 -12.17
CA THR A 50 9.21 17.46 -13.16
C THR A 50 8.77 17.80 -14.59
N ASN A 51 9.73 17.91 -15.51
CA ASN A 51 9.52 18.04 -16.96
C ASN A 51 9.18 16.69 -17.66
N PHE A 52 9.16 15.59 -16.90
CA PHE A 52 8.83 14.26 -17.39
C PHE A 52 7.69 13.62 -16.60
N LYS A 53 7.21 12.49 -17.08
CA LYS A 53 6.21 11.63 -16.41
C LYS A 53 6.80 10.25 -16.14
N ILE A 54 6.36 9.62 -15.05
CA ILE A 54 6.66 8.21 -14.76
C ILE A 54 5.65 7.34 -15.51
N SER A 55 6.14 6.29 -16.15
CA SER A 55 5.29 5.33 -16.87
C SER A 55 4.52 4.42 -15.92
N LYS A 56 3.22 4.22 -16.17
CA LYS A 56 2.39 3.24 -15.46
C LYS A 56 2.86 1.79 -15.71
N SER A 57 3.47 1.51 -16.85
CA SER A 57 3.93 0.15 -17.19
C SER A 57 5.28 -0.24 -16.61
N GLY A 58 5.86 0.61 -15.78
CA GLY A 58 7.18 0.40 -15.21
C GLY A 58 8.25 1.25 -15.88
N GLY A 59 9.48 1.17 -15.39
CA GLY A 59 10.59 1.94 -15.96
C GLY A 59 11.72 2.21 -14.99
N TYR A 60 12.34 3.36 -15.14
CA TYR A 60 13.50 3.83 -14.40
C TYR A 60 13.23 5.17 -13.73
N LEU A 61 13.76 5.36 -12.54
CA LEU A 61 13.81 6.65 -11.86
C LEU A 61 15.12 6.76 -11.07
N GLY A 62 15.91 7.78 -11.35
CA GLY A 62 17.20 8.02 -10.70
C GLY A 62 17.27 9.40 -10.06
N LEU A 63 17.89 9.46 -8.87
CA LEU A 63 18.38 10.69 -8.23
C LEU A 63 19.86 10.81 -8.52
N VAL A 64 20.27 11.94 -9.05
CA VAL A 64 21.66 12.18 -9.54
C VAL A 64 22.29 13.32 -8.75
N ASP A 65 23.58 13.23 -8.50
CA ASP A 65 24.36 14.23 -7.78
C ASP A 65 24.40 15.60 -8.49
N PRO A 66 24.78 16.69 -7.81
CA PRO A 66 24.89 18.02 -8.43
C PRO A 66 25.90 18.08 -9.58
N GLY A 67 26.85 17.15 -9.64
CA GLY A 67 27.76 17.01 -10.77
C GLY A 67 27.07 16.50 -12.03
N GLY A 68 25.90 15.87 -11.89
CA GLY A 68 25.13 15.25 -12.96
C GLY A 68 25.82 14.05 -13.60
N LYS A 69 26.61 13.32 -12.80
CA LYS A 69 27.41 12.17 -13.27
C LYS A 69 27.18 10.91 -12.44
N THR A 70 26.83 11.05 -11.17
CA THR A 70 26.69 9.93 -10.25
C THR A 70 25.24 9.75 -9.85
N VAL A 71 24.68 8.58 -10.13
CA VAL A 71 23.37 8.17 -9.60
C VAL A 71 23.56 7.84 -8.12
N VAL A 72 22.94 8.62 -7.23
CA VAL A 72 23.04 8.45 -5.77
C VAL A 72 21.95 7.51 -5.24
N SER A 73 20.85 7.40 -5.93
CA SER A 73 19.76 6.47 -5.61
C SER A 73 18.93 6.19 -6.87
N GLU A 74 18.46 4.97 -7.04
CA GLU A 74 17.64 4.64 -8.18
C GLU A 74 16.58 3.57 -7.87
N LEU A 75 15.50 3.64 -8.61
CA LEU A 75 14.55 2.56 -8.81
C LEU A 75 14.79 2.00 -10.21
N SER A 76 15.62 0.95 -10.26
CA SER A 76 15.98 0.28 -11.50
C SER A 76 14.89 -0.69 -11.91
N ASP A 77 14.37 -0.52 -13.12
CA ASP A 77 13.39 -1.45 -13.71
C ASP A 77 12.18 -1.72 -12.78
N PHE A 78 11.63 -0.63 -12.20
CA PHE A 78 10.44 -0.77 -11.36
C PHE A 78 9.27 -1.34 -12.18
N PRO A 79 8.44 -2.22 -11.57
CA PRO A 79 7.37 -2.92 -12.29
C PRO A 79 6.20 -2.00 -12.63
N ALA A 80 5.23 -2.53 -13.38
CA ALA A 80 3.97 -1.84 -13.63
C ALA A 80 3.30 -1.39 -12.32
N GLN A 81 2.79 -0.16 -12.33
CA GLN A 81 2.18 0.48 -11.18
C GLN A 81 0.66 0.32 -11.21
N TYR A 82 0.07 0.13 -10.04
CA TYR A 82 -1.36 -0.03 -9.84
C TYR A 82 -1.90 1.13 -9.00
N GLU A 83 -3.17 1.44 -9.20
CA GLU A 83 -3.87 2.42 -8.37
C GLU A 83 -3.87 1.97 -6.90
N ASP A 84 -3.77 2.92 -5.98
CA ASP A 84 -3.76 2.72 -4.52
C ASP A 84 -2.58 1.89 -3.96
N PHE A 85 -1.58 1.57 -4.79
CA PHE A 85 -0.36 0.92 -4.36
C PHE A 85 0.85 1.84 -4.49
N SER A 86 1.61 1.98 -3.41
CA SER A 86 2.91 2.66 -3.43
C SER A 86 4.03 1.67 -3.75
N TYR A 87 5.02 2.12 -4.50
CA TYR A 87 6.24 1.38 -4.79
C TYR A 87 7.46 2.23 -4.42
N GLY A 88 8.48 1.62 -3.84
CA GLY A 88 9.68 2.34 -3.42
C GLY A 88 10.75 1.44 -2.83
N ILE A 89 11.86 2.06 -2.46
CA ILE A 89 12.95 1.38 -1.75
C ILE A 89 12.46 1.14 -0.31
N LYS A 90 12.53 -0.10 0.13
CA LYS A 90 12.29 -0.43 1.53
C LYS A 90 13.42 0.20 2.35
N GLY A 91 13.06 1.14 3.23
CA GLY A 91 14.02 1.71 4.17
C GLY A 91 14.60 0.63 5.09
N GLU A 92 15.81 0.84 5.58
CA GLU A 92 16.46 -0.02 6.59
C GLU A 92 15.81 0.12 7.99
N GLY A 93 14.58 0.58 8.06
CA GLY A 93 13.81 0.63 9.29
C GLY A 93 13.45 -0.78 9.77
N GLU A 94 13.46 -0.99 11.06
CA GLU A 94 12.91 -2.23 11.65
C GLU A 94 11.45 -2.37 11.22
N SER A 95 11.14 -3.47 10.54
CA SER A 95 9.75 -3.77 10.22
C SER A 95 9.10 -4.43 11.44
N PHE A 96 8.21 -3.70 12.09
CA PHE A 96 7.37 -4.29 13.12
C PHE A 96 6.13 -4.89 12.46
N SER A 97 5.98 -6.19 12.53
CA SER A 97 4.73 -6.84 12.18
C SER A 97 4.00 -7.22 13.46
N THR A 98 2.79 -6.73 13.61
CA THR A 98 1.90 -7.16 14.69
C THR A 98 0.81 -8.03 14.08
N THR A 99 0.73 -9.26 14.51
CA THR A 99 -0.39 -10.13 14.14
C THR A 99 -1.63 -9.67 14.89
N LEU A 100 -2.61 -9.16 14.17
CA LEU A 100 -3.86 -8.67 14.73
C LEU A 100 -4.83 -9.82 14.99
N VAL A 101 -4.85 -10.83 14.12
CA VAL A 101 -5.71 -12.02 14.22
C VAL A 101 -4.89 -13.23 13.81
N ARG A 102 -4.85 -14.26 14.65
CA ARG A 102 -4.18 -15.55 14.37
C ARG A 102 -5.21 -16.61 14.04
N GLU A 103 -4.77 -17.64 13.34
CA GLU A 103 -5.56 -18.85 13.19
C GLU A 103 -5.85 -19.43 14.59
N GLY A 104 -7.10 -19.77 14.85
CA GLY A 104 -7.55 -20.28 16.13
C GLY A 104 -7.83 -19.25 17.22
N ASP A 105 -7.65 -17.94 16.96
CA ASP A 105 -8.02 -16.90 17.92
C ASP A 105 -9.54 -16.92 18.15
N ALA A 106 -9.95 -16.63 19.39
CA ALA A 106 -11.36 -16.50 19.73
C ALA A 106 -12.02 -15.34 18.97
N CYS A 107 -13.19 -15.59 18.46
CA CYS A 107 -14.00 -14.58 17.78
C CYS A 107 -15.49 -14.74 18.07
N LYS A 108 -16.28 -13.81 17.61
CA LYS A 108 -17.74 -13.89 17.62
C LYS A 108 -18.27 -14.16 16.22
N LEU A 109 -19.21 -15.05 16.11
CA LEU A 109 -19.84 -15.44 14.86
C LEU A 109 -21.33 -15.22 14.88
N LEU A 110 -21.85 -14.54 13.87
CA LEU A 110 -23.26 -14.48 13.56
C LEU A 110 -23.50 -15.00 12.16
N VAL A 111 -24.38 -15.98 12.03
CA VAL A 111 -24.96 -16.37 10.74
C VAL A 111 -26.30 -15.64 10.61
N PRO A 112 -26.40 -14.58 9.83
CA PRO A 112 -27.60 -13.78 9.78
C PRO A 112 -28.70 -14.54 9.00
N SER A 113 -29.91 -14.55 9.53
CA SER A 113 -31.10 -15.06 8.85
C SER A 113 -31.84 -14.00 8.03
N ASN A 114 -31.47 -12.74 8.20
CA ASN A 114 -32.01 -11.56 7.51
C ASN A 114 -30.97 -10.45 7.46
N ASN A 115 -31.31 -9.34 6.82
CA ASN A 115 -30.41 -8.19 6.76
C ASN A 115 -30.26 -7.57 8.16
N ILE A 116 -29.01 -7.56 8.68
CA ILE A 116 -28.65 -7.00 10.00
C ILE A 116 -28.24 -5.52 9.94
N GLY A 117 -28.35 -4.88 8.76
CA GLY A 117 -27.96 -3.49 8.56
C GLY A 117 -26.44 -3.30 8.61
N THR A 118 -26.02 -2.08 8.96
CA THR A 118 -24.61 -1.65 8.93
C THR A 118 -24.01 -1.40 10.32
N ALA A 119 -24.79 -1.50 11.38
CA ALA A 119 -24.31 -1.20 12.73
C ALA A 119 -23.21 -2.14 13.23
N TRP A 120 -23.13 -3.35 12.70
CA TRP A 120 -22.24 -4.41 13.17
C TRP A 120 -20.72 -4.11 12.98
N TYR A 121 -20.35 -3.22 12.07
CA TYR A 121 -18.96 -2.81 11.91
C TYR A 121 -18.58 -1.55 12.71
N SER A 122 -19.46 -1.07 13.57
CA SER A 122 -19.14 0.01 14.51
C SER A 122 -18.24 -0.50 15.63
N LEU A 123 -17.24 0.31 16.02
CA LEU A 123 -16.30 -0.04 17.11
C LEU A 123 -16.97 -0.35 18.44
N ASN A 124 -18.17 0.19 18.67
CA ASN A 124 -18.93 -0.01 19.91
C ASN A 124 -20.12 -0.95 19.71
N TYR A 125 -20.11 -1.78 18.66
CA TYR A 125 -21.19 -2.73 18.45
C TYR A 125 -21.20 -3.79 19.54
N ASN A 126 -22.38 -4.07 20.10
CA ASN A 126 -22.55 -5.13 21.09
C ASN A 126 -22.82 -6.46 20.37
N ASP A 127 -21.83 -7.36 20.41
CA ASP A 127 -21.88 -8.70 19.83
C ASP A 127 -22.04 -9.82 20.88
N GLU A 128 -22.43 -9.50 22.11
CA GLU A 128 -22.56 -10.49 23.20
C GLU A 128 -23.50 -11.63 22.86
N THR A 129 -24.52 -11.36 22.05
CA THR A 129 -25.50 -12.36 21.60
C THR A 129 -24.98 -13.28 20.47
N TRP A 130 -23.83 -12.95 19.90
CA TRP A 130 -23.24 -13.76 18.84
C TRP A 130 -22.59 -15.02 19.42
N SER A 131 -22.56 -16.07 18.66
CA SER A 131 -21.94 -17.34 19.07
C SER A 131 -20.43 -17.20 19.23
N ASN A 132 -19.86 -17.87 20.23
CA ASN A 132 -18.41 -17.97 20.33
C ASN A 132 -17.90 -18.90 19.23
N ALA A 133 -16.81 -18.53 18.61
CA ALA A 133 -16.13 -19.28 17.56
C ALA A 133 -14.62 -19.05 17.64
N THR A 134 -13.87 -19.70 16.78
CA THR A 134 -12.44 -19.42 16.54
C THR A 134 -12.23 -19.02 15.09
N THR A 135 -11.20 -18.21 14.83
CA THR A 135 -10.83 -17.84 13.46
C THR A 135 -10.52 -19.06 12.61
N GLY A 136 -10.61 -18.92 11.29
CA GLY A 136 -10.66 -20.03 10.34
C GLY A 136 -12.09 -20.33 9.90
N ILE A 137 -13.01 -19.35 10.11
CA ILE A 137 -14.40 -19.45 9.66
C ILE A 137 -14.43 -19.31 8.14
N GLY A 138 -15.12 -20.22 7.49
CA GLY A 138 -15.28 -20.19 6.06
C GLY A 138 -16.53 -20.89 5.60
N TYR A 139 -16.81 -20.77 4.33
CA TYR A 139 -17.90 -21.47 3.64
C TYR A 139 -17.38 -22.00 2.31
N GLU A 140 -17.79 -23.20 1.99
CA GLU A 140 -17.46 -23.81 0.72
C GLU A 140 -18.71 -24.38 0.03
N ARG A 141 -18.75 -24.23 -1.31
CA ARG A 141 -19.80 -24.81 -2.16
C ARG A 141 -19.41 -26.12 -2.80
N SER A 142 -18.11 -26.42 -2.82
CA SER A 142 -17.52 -27.62 -3.41
C SER A 142 -16.65 -28.30 -2.37
N SER A 143 -16.24 -29.49 -2.53
CA SER A 143 -15.35 -30.19 -1.58
C SER A 143 -13.89 -29.72 -1.73
N GLY A 144 -13.13 -29.68 -0.62
CA GLY A 144 -11.67 -29.49 -0.62
C GLY A 144 -11.10 -28.64 0.50
N TYR A 145 -11.89 -27.79 1.14
CA TYR A 145 -11.42 -26.88 2.20
C TYR A 145 -12.03 -27.19 3.57
N GLU A 146 -12.86 -28.18 3.71
CA GLU A 146 -13.59 -28.53 4.93
C GLU A 146 -12.66 -28.69 6.13
N ASN A 147 -11.46 -29.21 5.89
CA ASN A 147 -10.45 -29.44 6.94
C ASN A 147 -9.73 -28.15 7.37
N LEU A 148 -9.89 -27.05 6.61
CA LEU A 148 -9.28 -25.75 6.89
C LEU A 148 -10.27 -24.78 7.54
N ILE A 149 -11.54 -25.15 7.63
CA ILE A 149 -12.60 -24.33 8.23
C ILE A 149 -12.73 -24.72 9.71
N GLY A 150 -12.19 -23.89 10.60
CA GLY A 150 -12.08 -24.20 12.03
C GLY A 150 -13.38 -24.08 12.84
N ALA A 151 -14.40 -23.41 12.33
CA ALA A 151 -15.67 -23.28 13.01
C ALA A 151 -16.78 -24.00 12.25
N GLY A 152 -17.19 -25.12 12.76
CA GLY A 152 -18.37 -25.76 12.24
C GLY A 152 -18.14 -27.22 11.97
N GLY A 153 -18.44 -28.02 12.92
CA GLY A 153 -18.94 -29.35 12.61
C GLY A 153 -20.06 -29.20 11.59
N ALA A 154 -20.13 -30.12 10.65
CA ALA A 154 -21.07 -30.23 9.54
C ALA A 154 -22.45 -29.59 9.79
N GLY A 155 -22.56 -28.30 9.64
CA GLY A 155 -23.81 -27.54 9.68
C GLY A 155 -23.89 -26.76 8.39
N THR A 156 -24.82 -27.11 7.56
CA THR A 156 -25.24 -26.36 6.39
C THR A 156 -25.51 -24.92 6.82
N PHE A 157 -24.61 -24.01 6.52
CA PHE A 157 -24.88 -22.57 6.63
C PHE A 157 -25.70 -22.15 5.40
N PRO A 158 -26.97 -21.85 5.55
CA PRO A 158 -27.84 -21.65 4.38
C PRO A 158 -27.62 -20.33 3.65
N TYR A 159 -26.90 -19.36 4.22
CA TYR A 159 -26.79 -18.04 3.62
C TYR A 159 -25.43 -17.38 3.91
N LEU A 160 -24.52 -17.44 2.96
CA LEU A 160 -23.52 -16.41 2.77
C LEU A 160 -23.97 -15.55 1.61
N TYR A 161 -24.22 -14.27 1.88
CA TYR A 161 -24.44 -13.31 0.82
C TYR A 161 -23.13 -13.17 0.04
N SER A 162 -23.17 -13.40 -1.27
CA SER A 162 -22.16 -12.96 -2.20
C SER A 162 -22.08 -11.44 -2.08
N LEU A 163 -20.87 -10.90 -1.90
CA LEU A 163 -20.59 -9.47 -2.01
C LEU A 163 -20.54 -8.99 -3.47
N ASP A 164 -20.98 -9.81 -4.41
CA ASP A 164 -21.18 -9.43 -5.78
C ASP A 164 -22.47 -8.61 -5.84
N GLY A 165 -22.27 -7.29 -5.86
CA GLY A 165 -23.37 -6.35 -6.04
C GLY A 165 -24.14 -6.66 -7.31
N GLY A 166 -25.45 -6.94 -7.14
CA GLY A 166 -26.42 -6.85 -8.17
C GLY A 166 -26.91 -5.41 -8.27
#